data_f0ec69b9fa9f4c725ca63359ed2abf66
#
_entry.id   f0ec69b9fa9f4c725ca63359ed2abf66
#
_cell.length_a   1.000
_cell.length_b   1.000
_cell.length_c   1.000
_cell.angle_alpha   90.00
_cell.angle_beta   90.00
_cell.angle_gamma   90.00
#
_symmetry.space_group_name_H-M   'P 1'
#
loop_
_entity.id
_entity.type
_entity.pdbx_description
1 polymer ?
#
loop_
_entity_poly.entity_id
_entity_poly.type
_entity_poly.pdbx_seq_one_letter_code
_entity_poly.pdbx_strand_id
1 'polypeptide(L)'
;MQFFVDIEFTGSHTGAYDKYDYRHEMNQILEYFWQQEDYKQTMVGFARDTKSFVRFVNMLINDSIFSMDEALSKLLSIKKTQVEMQDEATWSRLPPRQRQQRIQTHHQEEGHARYFMQFCNEVLHMLNYLSAEKEVALVFMLPELVNRMATMLNFFLTQLVGPKCSSLKVQNADKYFFYPRKLLSEIAATFIHFSSFDEFALAVVRDDRSYDQNNLRKALRVLSPVMPPADLGVFESFANRCIEVKQQDQEDEAELGDVPEEFLDEITADIMEDPVRLPSGKIVDRPTICRHLLSDETDPFNRQRCTVEMLVPDDELRERIQAFRRERRAAARNGAADAAAAEAAAAAAAEPMITD
;
A
#
# COMPACT_ATOMS: atom_id res chain seq x y z
N MET A 1 -13.88 -13.35 12.17
CA MET A 1 -13.72 -12.49 10.99
C MET A 1 -14.98 -11.66 10.70
N GLN A 2 -16.17 -12.25 10.54
CA GLN A 2 -17.41 -11.47 10.29
C GLN A 2 -17.63 -10.39 11.38
N PHE A 3 -17.55 -10.74 12.67
CA PHE A 3 -17.68 -9.79 13.75
C PHE A 3 -16.63 -8.65 13.72
N PHE A 4 -15.42 -8.93 13.27
CA PHE A 4 -14.37 -7.91 13.06
C PHE A 4 -14.79 -6.87 12.02
N VAL A 5 -15.47 -7.31 10.97
CA VAL A 5 -16.03 -6.43 9.92
C VAL A 5 -17.23 -5.66 10.45
N ASP A 6 -18.14 -6.35 11.16
CA ASP A 6 -19.41 -5.77 11.58
C ASP A 6 -19.27 -4.67 12.65
N ILE A 7 -18.18 -4.67 13.44
CA ILE A 7 -17.87 -3.61 14.41
C ILE A 7 -17.74 -2.23 13.75
N GLU A 8 -17.32 -2.14 12.48
CA GLU A 8 -17.25 -0.86 11.76
C GLU A 8 -18.63 -0.19 11.63
N PHE A 9 -19.69 -0.97 11.59
CA PHE A 9 -21.07 -0.53 11.34
C PHE A 9 -21.91 -0.37 12.60
N THR A 10 -21.36 -0.56 13.79
CA THR A 10 -22.09 -0.43 15.06
C THR A 10 -22.31 1.00 15.50
N GLY A 11 -22.83 1.86 14.61
CA GLY A 11 -23.53 3.10 14.90
C GLY A 11 -22.82 4.17 15.75
N SER A 12 -23.34 5.39 15.68
CA SER A 12 -22.84 6.64 16.27
C SER A 12 -22.80 6.72 17.82
N HIS A 13 -22.95 5.62 18.54
CA HIS A 13 -23.01 5.60 20.01
C HIS A 13 -21.76 5.02 20.67
N THR A 14 -20.86 4.37 19.91
CA THR A 14 -19.55 3.94 20.39
C THR A 14 -18.54 5.04 20.12
N GLY A 15 -17.67 5.34 21.10
CA GLY A 15 -16.58 6.31 20.92
C GLY A 15 -15.70 5.89 19.74
N ALA A 16 -15.09 6.86 19.05
CA ALA A 16 -14.26 6.59 17.86
C ALA A 16 -13.12 5.56 18.11
N TYR A 17 -12.75 5.35 19.35
CA TYR A 17 -11.67 4.42 19.76
C TYR A 17 -12.19 3.04 20.20
N ASP A 18 -13.46 2.89 20.58
CA ASP A 18 -14.00 1.64 21.13
C ASP A 18 -13.83 0.45 20.14
N LYS A 19 -13.94 0.72 18.84
CA LYS A 19 -13.74 -0.32 17.82
C LYS A 19 -12.32 -0.90 17.81
N TYR A 20 -11.31 -0.08 18.11
CA TYR A 20 -9.91 -0.54 18.15
C TYR A 20 -9.62 -1.36 19.40
N ASP A 21 -10.29 -1.07 20.55
CA ASP A 21 -10.18 -1.90 21.75
C ASP A 21 -10.72 -3.30 21.49
N TYR A 22 -11.92 -3.42 20.88
CA TYR A 22 -12.46 -4.72 20.49
C TYR A 22 -11.58 -5.45 19.48
N ARG A 23 -11.03 -4.74 18.49
CA ARG A 23 -10.14 -5.34 17.50
C ARG A 23 -8.81 -5.79 18.08
N HIS A 24 -8.28 -5.06 19.06
CA HIS A 24 -7.10 -5.48 19.82
C HIS A 24 -7.31 -6.85 20.48
N GLU A 25 -8.40 -7.02 21.23
CA GLU A 25 -8.76 -8.31 21.82
C GLU A 25 -8.96 -9.41 20.78
N MET A 26 -9.61 -9.07 19.68
CA MET A 26 -9.83 -10.03 18.59
C MET A 26 -8.54 -10.44 17.89
N ASN A 27 -7.57 -9.53 17.74
CA ASN A 27 -6.27 -9.83 17.13
C ASN A 27 -5.55 -10.91 17.92
N GLN A 28 -5.56 -10.82 19.26
CA GLN A 28 -4.95 -11.82 20.14
C GLN A 28 -5.64 -13.20 20.01
N ILE A 29 -6.97 -13.20 19.94
CA ILE A 29 -7.75 -14.44 19.74
C ILE A 29 -7.45 -15.07 18.39
N LEU A 30 -7.40 -14.25 17.32
CA LEU A 30 -7.12 -14.73 15.96
C LEU A 30 -5.68 -15.27 15.84
N GLU A 31 -4.71 -14.60 16.47
CA GLU A 31 -3.33 -15.08 16.53
C GLU A 31 -3.22 -16.41 17.25
N TYR A 32 -3.89 -16.56 18.41
CA TYR A 32 -3.93 -17.84 19.14
C TYR A 32 -4.51 -18.97 18.29
N PHE A 33 -5.62 -18.74 17.58
CA PHE A 33 -6.22 -19.73 16.68
C PHE A 33 -5.33 -20.05 15.50
N TRP A 34 -4.62 -19.06 14.96
CA TRP A 34 -3.69 -19.27 13.86
C TRP A 34 -2.55 -20.21 14.20
N GLN A 35 -2.13 -20.27 15.45
CA GLN A 35 -1.09 -21.16 15.95
C GLN A 35 -1.57 -22.63 16.07
N GLN A 36 -2.89 -22.88 16.00
CA GLN A 36 -3.49 -24.21 16.06
C GLN A 36 -3.86 -24.69 14.67
N GLU A 37 -3.26 -25.78 14.17
CA GLU A 37 -3.38 -26.20 12.77
C GLU A 37 -4.84 -26.38 12.31
N ASP A 38 -5.71 -27.01 13.10
CA ASP A 38 -7.12 -27.22 12.74
C ASP A 38 -7.88 -25.90 12.56
N TYR A 39 -7.63 -24.91 13.43
CA TYR A 39 -8.25 -23.60 13.34
C TYR A 39 -7.64 -22.78 12.22
N LYS A 40 -6.32 -22.88 12.01
CA LYS A 40 -5.61 -22.25 10.88
C LYS A 40 -6.22 -22.69 9.56
N GLN A 41 -6.40 -24.01 9.35
CA GLN A 41 -7.02 -24.55 8.14
C GLN A 41 -8.46 -24.04 7.94
N THR A 42 -9.22 -23.91 9.03
CA THR A 42 -10.55 -23.30 8.99
C THR A 42 -10.48 -21.82 8.57
N MET A 43 -9.53 -21.05 9.13
CA MET A 43 -9.35 -19.64 8.78
C MET A 43 -8.90 -19.46 7.33
N VAL A 44 -7.98 -20.31 6.83
CA VAL A 44 -7.58 -20.34 5.42
C VAL A 44 -8.77 -20.70 4.53
N GLY A 45 -9.64 -21.62 4.98
CA GLY A 45 -10.88 -21.94 4.29
C GLY A 45 -11.81 -20.75 4.06
N PHE A 46 -11.85 -19.77 4.97
CA PHE A 46 -12.60 -18.51 4.76
C PHE A 46 -12.06 -17.65 3.63
N ALA A 47 -10.76 -17.77 3.27
CA ALA A 47 -10.22 -17.07 2.10
C ALA A 47 -10.91 -17.52 0.80
N ARG A 48 -11.47 -18.72 0.77
CA ARG A 48 -12.26 -19.24 -0.37
C ARG A 48 -13.64 -18.59 -0.46
N ASP A 49 -14.22 -18.15 0.66
CA ASP A 49 -15.38 -17.23 0.67
C ASP A 49 -14.90 -15.79 0.46
N THR A 50 -14.58 -15.51 -0.79
CA THR A 50 -13.88 -14.29 -1.21
C THR A 50 -14.57 -13.01 -0.73
N LYS A 51 -15.91 -12.95 -0.73
CA LYS A 51 -16.64 -11.70 -0.43
C LYS A 51 -16.44 -11.21 1.01
N SER A 52 -16.61 -12.09 2.00
CA SER A 52 -16.42 -11.74 3.42
C SER A 52 -14.96 -11.53 3.76
N PHE A 53 -14.08 -12.34 3.18
CA PHE A 53 -12.66 -12.26 3.44
C PHE A 53 -12.01 -11.00 2.84
N VAL A 54 -12.41 -10.58 1.65
CA VAL A 54 -11.96 -9.32 1.02
C VAL A 54 -12.31 -8.12 1.91
N ARG A 55 -13.52 -8.06 2.47
CA ARG A 55 -13.89 -7.02 3.43
C ARG A 55 -12.98 -7.02 4.66
N PHE A 56 -12.71 -8.19 5.22
CA PHE A 56 -11.82 -8.33 6.36
C PHE A 56 -10.40 -7.84 6.05
N VAL A 57 -9.81 -8.26 4.93
CA VAL A 57 -8.48 -7.80 4.48
C VAL A 57 -8.47 -6.29 4.25
N ASN A 58 -9.51 -5.76 3.59
CA ASN A 58 -9.64 -4.31 3.37
C ASN A 58 -9.62 -3.53 4.68
N MET A 59 -10.26 -4.05 5.72
CA MET A 59 -10.26 -3.42 7.04
C MET A 59 -8.92 -3.52 7.74
N LEU A 60 -8.20 -4.64 7.63
CA LEU A 60 -6.84 -4.77 8.14
C LEU A 60 -5.89 -3.73 7.50
N ILE A 61 -6.01 -3.51 6.19
CA ILE A 61 -5.24 -2.47 5.50
C ILE A 61 -5.59 -1.09 6.06
N ASN A 62 -6.88 -0.77 6.23
CA ASN A 62 -7.32 0.49 6.81
C ASN A 62 -6.80 0.71 8.22
N ASP A 63 -6.92 -0.29 9.07
CA ASP A 63 -6.47 -0.25 10.45
C ASP A 63 -4.96 -0.08 10.55
N SER A 64 -4.20 -0.74 9.67
CA SER A 64 -2.75 -0.59 9.58
C SER A 64 -2.35 0.84 9.22
N ILE A 65 -2.97 1.39 8.17
CA ILE A 65 -2.67 2.76 7.72
C ILE A 65 -3.02 3.77 8.81
N PHE A 66 -4.21 3.67 9.37
CA PHE A 66 -4.68 4.60 10.40
C PHE A 66 -3.81 4.54 11.66
N SER A 67 -3.56 3.34 12.18
CA SER A 67 -2.78 3.18 13.43
C SER A 67 -1.32 3.60 13.27
N MET A 68 -0.71 3.32 12.12
CA MET A 68 0.65 3.77 11.81
C MET A 68 0.71 5.29 11.73
N ASP A 69 -0.21 5.93 11.00
CA ASP A 69 -0.23 7.39 10.83
C ASP A 69 -0.43 8.10 12.17
N GLU A 70 -1.40 7.66 12.97
CA GLU A 70 -1.63 8.20 14.31
C GLU A 70 -0.40 8.02 15.21
N ALA A 71 0.16 6.81 15.27
CA ALA A 71 1.33 6.54 16.10
C ALA A 71 2.54 7.40 15.71
N LEU A 72 2.85 7.46 14.40
CA LEU A 72 3.99 8.25 13.91
C LEU A 72 3.77 9.75 14.10
N SER A 73 2.55 10.25 13.90
CA SER A 73 2.18 11.64 14.18
C SER A 73 2.44 12.01 15.65
N LYS A 74 2.05 11.13 16.58
CA LYS A 74 2.32 11.36 18.01
C LYS A 74 3.79 11.26 18.35
N LEU A 75 4.55 10.32 17.75
CA LEU A 75 6.00 10.24 17.95
C LEU A 75 6.72 11.50 17.49
N LEU A 76 6.29 12.11 16.36
CA LEU A 76 6.84 13.39 15.90
C LEU A 76 6.59 14.52 16.91
N SER A 77 5.38 14.61 17.46
CA SER A 77 5.03 15.59 18.49
C SER A 77 5.81 15.37 19.78
N ILE A 78 5.91 14.12 20.24
CA ILE A 78 6.72 13.71 21.40
C ILE A 78 8.17 14.14 21.18
N LYS A 79 8.77 13.83 20.01
CA LYS A 79 10.15 14.23 19.71
C LYS A 79 10.35 15.73 19.79
N LYS A 80 9.40 16.50 19.22
CA LYS A 80 9.45 17.97 19.30
C LYS A 80 9.44 18.45 20.75
N THR A 81 8.54 17.94 21.56
CA THR A 81 8.43 18.33 22.99
C THR A 81 9.67 17.90 23.79
N GLN A 82 10.22 16.71 23.51
CA GLN A 82 11.47 16.25 24.13
C GLN A 82 12.65 17.19 23.83
N VAL A 83 12.77 17.67 22.58
CA VAL A 83 13.79 18.64 22.20
C VAL A 83 13.57 19.98 22.89
N GLU A 84 12.32 20.47 22.95
CA GLU A 84 11.98 21.72 23.67
C GLU A 84 12.32 21.63 25.16
N MET A 85 12.06 20.50 25.80
CA MET A 85 12.39 20.27 27.24
C MET A 85 13.90 20.18 27.50
N GLN A 86 14.70 19.74 26.51
CA GLN A 86 16.16 19.69 26.63
C GLN A 86 16.80 21.05 26.55
N ASP A 87 16.18 22.02 25.88
CA ASP A 87 16.64 23.41 25.87
C ASP A 87 16.22 24.12 27.17
N GLU A 88 16.98 23.90 28.24
CA GLU A 88 16.70 24.48 29.54
C GLU A 88 16.55 26.01 29.52
N ALA A 89 17.29 26.69 28.67
CA ALA A 89 17.26 28.14 28.56
C ALA A 89 15.91 28.63 28.03
N THR A 90 15.36 27.96 27.02
CA THR A 90 14.05 28.26 26.45
C THR A 90 12.93 27.72 27.33
N TRP A 91 13.06 26.50 27.87
CA TRP A 91 12.06 25.85 28.68
C TRP A 91 11.79 26.59 30.01
N SER A 92 12.84 27.06 30.66
CA SER A 92 12.73 27.81 31.96
C SER A 92 12.06 29.18 31.80
N ARG A 93 12.14 29.79 30.60
CA ARG A 93 11.49 31.08 30.29
C ARG A 93 9.97 30.98 30.11
N LEU A 94 9.45 29.78 29.84
CA LEU A 94 8.01 29.59 29.68
C LEU A 94 7.28 29.84 31.00
N PRO A 95 6.10 30.50 30.99
CA PRO A 95 5.26 30.65 32.15
C PRO A 95 4.90 29.28 32.79
N PRO A 96 4.80 29.14 34.10
CA PRO A 96 4.53 27.86 34.76
C PRO A 96 3.27 27.13 34.24
N ARG A 97 2.20 27.89 33.95
CA ARG A 97 0.96 27.33 33.36
C ARG A 97 1.19 26.72 31.97
N GLN A 98 1.97 27.37 31.14
CA GLN A 98 2.27 26.87 29.81
C GLN A 98 3.14 25.60 29.86
N ARG A 99 4.14 25.58 30.77
CA ARG A 99 4.95 24.38 31.00
C ARG A 99 4.09 23.20 31.44
N GLN A 100 3.21 23.44 32.43
CA GLN A 100 2.32 22.40 32.94
C GLN A 100 1.37 21.87 31.83
N GLN A 101 0.80 22.75 31.05
CA GLN A 101 -0.05 22.36 29.90
C GLN A 101 0.73 21.53 28.89
N ARG A 102 1.96 21.94 28.54
CA ARG A 102 2.82 21.19 27.63
C ARG A 102 3.16 19.80 28.15
N ILE A 103 3.48 19.68 29.44
CA ILE A 103 3.74 18.39 30.08
C ILE A 103 2.49 17.51 30.04
N GLN A 104 1.32 18.06 30.34
CA GLN A 104 0.06 17.31 30.30
C GLN A 104 -0.26 16.81 28.87
N THR A 105 -0.13 17.68 27.87
CA THR A 105 -0.31 17.30 26.45
C THR A 105 0.70 16.22 26.06
N HIS A 106 1.96 16.36 26.44
CA HIS A 106 3.00 15.37 26.18
C HIS A 106 2.65 13.98 26.76
N HIS A 107 2.15 13.92 28.01
CA HIS A 107 1.72 12.64 28.59
C HIS A 107 0.52 12.02 27.87
N GLN A 108 -0.43 12.84 27.39
CA GLN A 108 -1.54 12.35 26.56
C GLN A 108 -1.03 11.78 25.23
N GLU A 109 -0.13 12.50 24.55
CA GLU A 109 0.48 12.04 23.30
C GLU A 109 1.29 10.75 23.49
N GLU A 110 2.01 10.62 24.61
CA GLU A 110 2.71 9.38 24.98
C GLU A 110 1.75 8.18 25.13
N GLY A 111 0.60 8.40 25.77
CA GLY A 111 -0.45 7.38 25.87
C GLY A 111 -1.00 6.95 24.51
N HIS A 112 -1.33 7.92 23.67
CA HIS A 112 -1.84 7.67 22.32
C HIS A 112 -0.79 6.98 21.43
N ALA A 113 0.46 7.46 21.44
CA ALA A 113 1.55 6.84 20.67
C ALA A 113 1.72 5.37 21.03
N ARG A 114 1.72 5.06 22.33
CA ARG A 114 1.84 3.68 22.83
C ARG A 114 0.67 2.81 22.36
N TYR A 115 -0.56 3.30 22.53
CA TYR A 115 -1.77 2.57 22.15
C TYR A 115 -1.80 2.23 20.65
N PHE A 116 -1.65 3.24 19.79
CA PHE A 116 -1.70 3.02 18.35
C PHE A 116 -0.50 2.25 17.82
N MET A 117 0.69 2.41 18.38
CA MET A 117 1.86 1.64 17.94
C MET A 117 1.74 0.16 18.32
N GLN A 118 1.18 -0.15 19.50
CA GLN A 118 0.90 -1.52 19.90
C GLN A 118 -0.11 -2.16 18.93
N PHE A 119 -1.23 -1.48 18.67
CA PHE A 119 -2.25 -1.95 17.74
C PHE A 119 -1.69 -2.12 16.32
N CYS A 120 -0.88 -1.17 15.84
CA CYS A 120 -0.21 -1.26 14.55
C CYS A 120 0.71 -2.49 14.45
N ASN A 121 1.51 -2.76 15.49
CA ASN A 121 2.36 -3.96 15.53
C ASN A 121 1.54 -5.25 15.39
N GLU A 122 0.39 -5.34 16.07
CA GLU A 122 -0.49 -6.52 16.02
C GLU A 122 -1.11 -6.71 14.65
N VAL A 123 -1.63 -5.64 14.05
CA VAL A 123 -2.26 -5.73 12.72
C VAL A 123 -1.22 -6.04 11.64
N LEU A 124 -0.03 -5.45 11.69
CA LEU A 124 1.06 -5.79 10.77
C LEU A 124 1.53 -7.24 10.93
N HIS A 125 1.61 -7.73 12.17
CA HIS A 125 1.92 -9.12 12.43
C HIS A 125 0.84 -10.05 11.85
N MET A 126 -0.44 -9.68 11.98
CA MET A 126 -1.55 -10.42 11.37
C MET A 126 -1.44 -10.44 9.84
N LEU A 127 -1.19 -9.31 9.21
CA LEU A 127 -0.99 -9.25 7.76
C LEU A 127 0.17 -10.14 7.31
N ASN A 128 1.26 -10.16 8.08
CA ASN A 128 2.42 -10.99 7.79
C ASN A 128 2.07 -12.49 7.84
N TYR A 129 1.52 -13.00 8.94
CA TYR A 129 1.24 -14.43 9.02
C TYR A 129 0.12 -14.87 8.06
N LEU A 130 -0.88 -14.02 7.79
CA LEU A 130 -1.92 -14.29 6.80
C LEU A 130 -1.35 -14.39 5.38
N SER A 131 -0.51 -13.43 5.00
CA SER A 131 0.08 -13.38 3.66
C SER A 131 1.11 -14.49 3.39
N ALA A 132 1.65 -15.12 4.44
CA ALA A 132 2.53 -16.28 4.32
C ALA A 132 1.83 -17.51 3.74
N GLU A 133 0.49 -17.60 3.88
CA GLU A 133 -0.31 -18.69 3.32
C GLU A 133 -0.70 -18.38 1.88
N LYS A 134 -0.31 -19.25 0.95
CA LYS A 134 -0.48 -19.03 -0.48
C LYS A 134 -1.95 -18.79 -0.89
N GLU A 135 -2.90 -19.52 -0.32
CA GLU A 135 -4.33 -19.34 -0.62
C GLU A 135 -4.83 -17.97 -0.17
N VAL A 136 -4.33 -17.49 0.96
CA VAL A 136 -4.66 -16.16 1.49
C VAL A 136 -3.94 -15.07 0.70
N ALA A 137 -2.68 -15.28 0.33
CA ALA A 137 -1.90 -14.34 -0.49
C ALA A 137 -2.59 -14.01 -1.82
N LEU A 138 -3.24 -14.99 -2.45
CA LEU A 138 -4.01 -14.79 -3.68
C LEU A 138 -5.16 -13.79 -3.53
N VAL A 139 -5.78 -13.71 -2.35
CA VAL A 139 -6.85 -12.73 -2.10
C VAL A 139 -6.30 -11.30 -2.06
N PHE A 140 -5.09 -11.11 -1.53
CA PHE A 140 -4.43 -9.80 -1.55
C PHE A 140 -4.09 -9.32 -2.97
N MET A 141 -3.99 -10.25 -3.92
CA MET A 141 -3.70 -9.95 -5.34
C MET A 141 -4.94 -9.57 -6.14
N LEU A 142 -6.14 -9.62 -5.55
CA LEU A 142 -7.35 -9.15 -6.21
C LEU A 142 -7.22 -7.66 -6.60
N PRO A 143 -7.73 -7.26 -7.78
CA PRO A 143 -7.57 -5.90 -8.31
C PRO A 143 -8.04 -4.79 -7.36
N GLU A 144 -9.05 -5.04 -6.54
CA GLU A 144 -9.56 -4.11 -5.54
C GLU A 144 -8.66 -3.94 -4.29
N LEU A 145 -7.72 -4.87 -4.06
CA LEU A 145 -6.86 -4.89 -2.87
C LEU A 145 -5.38 -4.66 -3.17
N VAL A 146 -4.85 -5.20 -4.28
CA VAL A 146 -3.41 -5.22 -4.56
C VAL A 146 -2.77 -3.83 -4.54
N ASN A 147 -3.41 -2.85 -5.18
CA ASN A 147 -2.92 -1.47 -5.20
C ASN A 147 -2.89 -0.84 -3.80
N ARG A 148 -3.90 -1.12 -2.98
CA ARG A 148 -3.96 -0.62 -1.61
C ARG A 148 -2.88 -1.22 -0.72
N MET A 149 -2.65 -2.54 -0.88
CA MET A 149 -1.61 -3.25 -0.17
C MET A 149 -0.23 -2.72 -0.53
N ALA A 150 0.04 -2.53 -1.81
CA ALA A 150 1.28 -1.95 -2.31
C ALA A 150 1.51 -0.53 -1.79
N THR A 151 0.51 0.34 -1.88
CA THR A 151 0.57 1.73 -1.38
C THR A 151 0.82 1.76 0.13
N MET A 152 0.16 0.93 0.92
CA MET A 152 0.38 0.82 2.36
C MET A 152 1.82 0.43 2.69
N LEU A 153 2.33 -0.62 2.04
CA LEU A 153 3.70 -1.11 2.28
C LEU A 153 4.76 -0.09 1.86
N ASN A 154 4.59 0.57 0.70
CA ASN A 154 5.47 1.66 0.25
C ASN A 154 5.46 2.85 1.22
N PHE A 155 4.28 3.24 1.70
CA PHE A 155 4.13 4.30 2.67
C PHE A 155 4.89 3.97 3.96
N PHE A 156 4.70 2.79 4.52
CA PHE A 156 5.40 2.36 5.74
C PHE A 156 6.91 2.29 5.56
N LEU A 157 7.35 1.75 4.42
CA LEU A 157 8.76 1.72 4.06
C LEU A 157 9.34 3.15 4.03
N THR A 158 8.63 4.09 3.39
CA THR A 158 9.03 5.50 3.29
C THR A 158 9.11 6.16 4.67
N GLN A 159 8.19 5.87 5.58
CA GLN A 159 8.25 6.40 6.94
C GLN A 159 9.47 5.88 7.72
N LEU A 160 9.82 4.60 7.56
CA LEU A 160 10.86 3.95 8.36
C LEU A 160 12.29 4.16 7.82
N VAL A 161 12.47 4.28 6.49
CA VAL A 161 13.80 4.43 5.88
C VAL A 161 13.95 5.65 4.98
N GLY A 162 12.87 6.38 4.72
CA GLY A 162 12.88 7.59 3.90
C GLY A 162 13.58 8.78 4.56
N PRO A 163 13.58 9.94 3.90
CA PRO A 163 14.32 11.12 4.38
C PRO A 163 13.91 11.62 5.77
N LYS A 164 12.64 11.43 6.14
CA LYS A 164 12.07 11.89 7.41
C LYS A 164 12.22 10.92 8.57
N CYS A 165 12.80 9.72 8.37
CA CYS A 165 12.92 8.70 9.43
C CYS A 165 13.70 9.18 10.65
N SER A 166 14.65 10.12 10.48
CA SER A 166 15.40 10.71 11.60
C SER A 166 14.52 11.49 12.59
N SER A 167 13.40 12.04 12.12
CA SER A 167 12.44 12.78 12.96
C SER A 167 11.68 11.87 13.92
N LEU A 168 11.67 10.56 13.67
CA LEU A 168 11.03 9.55 14.54
C LEU A 168 11.94 9.06 15.68
N LYS A 169 13.18 9.55 15.78
CA LYS A 169 14.11 9.17 16.84
C LYS A 169 13.73 9.84 18.18
N VAL A 170 12.74 9.28 18.84
CA VAL A 170 12.34 9.67 20.19
C VAL A 170 13.26 9.06 21.26
N GLN A 171 13.31 9.68 22.43
CA GLN A 171 13.96 9.06 23.60
C GLN A 171 13.07 7.93 24.12
N ASN A 172 13.71 6.83 24.58
CA ASN A 172 13.01 5.67 25.13
C ASN A 172 11.91 5.12 24.19
N ALA A 173 12.25 4.86 22.91
CA ALA A 173 11.33 4.36 21.90
C ALA A 173 10.56 3.09 22.36
N ASP A 174 11.19 2.24 23.18
CA ASP A 174 10.59 1.03 23.76
C ASP A 174 9.36 1.34 24.62
N LYS A 175 9.31 2.50 25.27
CA LYS A 175 8.14 2.98 26.04
C LYS A 175 6.88 3.06 25.17
N TYR A 176 7.05 3.28 23.88
CA TYR A 176 5.97 3.44 22.90
C TYR A 176 5.79 2.20 22.01
N PHE A 177 6.41 1.07 22.35
CA PHE A 177 6.44 -0.13 21.48
C PHE A 177 6.96 0.14 20.06
N PHE A 178 7.74 1.20 19.88
CA PHE A 178 8.29 1.58 18.58
C PHE A 178 9.64 0.90 18.36
N TYR A 179 9.59 -0.20 17.61
CA TYR A 179 10.74 -1.02 17.23
C TYR A 179 10.96 -0.94 15.71
N PRO A 180 11.57 0.13 15.17
CA PRO A 180 11.57 0.39 13.73
C PRO A 180 12.21 -0.72 12.90
N ARG A 181 13.21 -1.44 13.45
CA ARG A 181 13.81 -2.59 12.75
C ARG A 181 12.87 -3.80 12.70
N LYS A 182 12.11 -4.05 13.78
CA LYS A 182 11.12 -5.13 13.81
C LYS A 182 9.99 -4.83 12.82
N LEU A 183 9.44 -3.62 12.86
CA LEU A 183 8.43 -3.14 11.90
C LEU A 183 8.92 -3.30 10.46
N LEU A 184 10.14 -2.87 10.19
CA LEU A 184 10.74 -2.99 8.85
C LEU A 184 10.90 -4.45 8.42
N SER A 185 11.24 -5.37 9.35
CA SER A 185 11.31 -6.80 9.07
C SER A 185 9.94 -7.39 8.72
N GLU A 186 8.87 -7.03 9.44
CA GLU A 186 7.50 -7.48 9.15
C GLU A 186 7.04 -6.98 7.77
N ILE A 187 7.32 -5.72 7.46
CA ILE A 187 7.01 -5.12 6.15
C ILE A 187 7.77 -5.84 5.03
N ALA A 188 9.08 -6.07 5.21
CA ALA A 188 9.89 -6.76 4.21
C ALA A 188 9.45 -8.21 4.01
N ALA A 189 9.07 -8.93 5.08
CA ALA A 189 8.53 -10.28 4.99
C ALA A 189 7.23 -10.30 4.16
N THR A 190 6.37 -9.30 4.35
CA THR A 190 5.14 -9.17 3.56
C THR A 190 5.45 -8.90 2.08
N PHE A 191 6.43 -8.05 1.74
CA PHE A 191 6.92 -7.90 0.37
C PHE A 191 7.43 -9.22 -0.21
N ILE A 192 8.16 -10.02 0.57
CA ILE A 192 8.69 -11.33 0.18
C ILE A 192 7.54 -12.29 -0.14
N HIS A 193 6.48 -12.35 0.68
CA HIS A 193 5.32 -13.22 0.45
C HIS A 193 4.65 -12.92 -0.90
N PHE A 194 4.66 -11.66 -1.32
CA PHE A 194 4.04 -11.23 -2.57
C PHE A 194 5.02 -11.10 -3.74
N SER A 195 6.32 -11.34 -3.53
CA SER A 195 7.39 -11.07 -4.51
C SER A 195 7.26 -11.86 -5.82
N SER A 196 6.54 -12.99 -5.80
CA SER A 196 6.35 -13.84 -6.99
C SER A 196 5.20 -13.37 -7.90
N PHE A 197 4.35 -12.44 -7.44
CA PHE A 197 3.20 -11.97 -8.20
C PHE A 197 3.56 -10.76 -9.05
N ASP A 198 3.28 -10.82 -10.35
CA ASP A 198 3.53 -9.73 -11.30
C ASP A 198 2.65 -8.52 -11.01
N GLU A 199 1.39 -8.77 -10.66
CA GLU A 199 0.41 -7.76 -10.29
C GLU A 199 0.87 -6.93 -9.11
N PHE A 200 1.51 -7.57 -8.12
CA PHE A 200 2.03 -6.87 -6.95
C PHE A 200 3.23 -6.00 -7.28
N ALA A 201 4.18 -6.51 -8.08
CA ALA A 201 5.34 -5.72 -8.50
C ALA A 201 4.89 -4.46 -9.28
N LEU A 202 3.91 -4.62 -10.18
CA LEU A 202 3.33 -3.51 -10.94
C LEU A 202 2.61 -2.51 -10.03
N ALA A 203 1.80 -2.99 -9.07
CA ALA A 203 1.12 -2.14 -8.10
C ALA A 203 2.10 -1.34 -7.23
N VAL A 204 3.23 -1.95 -6.82
CA VAL A 204 4.29 -1.28 -6.05
C VAL A 204 4.90 -0.13 -6.84
N VAL A 205 5.23 -0.32 -8.11
CA VAL A 205 5.93 0.71 -8.90
C VAL A 205 5.01 1.81 -9.44
N ARG A 206 3.70 1.55 -9.54
CA ARG A 206 2.68 2.54 -9.94
C ARG A 206 2.24 3.47 -8.81
N ASP A 207 2.66 3.22 -7.58
CA ASP A 207 2.39 4.13 -6.45
C ASP A 207 3.33 5.34 -6.49
N ASP A 208 3.02 6.30 -7.33
CA ASP A 208 3.83 7.52 -7.54
C ASP A 208 4.00 8.38 -6.29
N ARG A 209 3.20 8.17 -5.25
CA ARG A 209 3.26 8.95 -4.01
C ARG A 209 4.33 8.44 -3.04
N SER A 210 4.50 7.13 -2.95
CA SER A 210 5.30 6.51 -1.89
C SER A 210 6.40 5.59 -2.41
N TYR A 211 6.33 5.15 -3.68
CA TYR A 211 7.36 4.32 -4.27
C TYR A 211 8.66 5.12 -4.48
N ASP A 212 9.74 4.62 -3.90
CA ASP A 212 11.11 5.08 -4.14
C ASP A 212 12.06 3.89 -4.09
N GLN A 213 12.67 3.56 -5.23
CA GLN A 213 13.66 2.47 -5.33
C GLN A 213 14.81 2.61 -4.32
N ASN A 214 15.16 3.84 -3.93
CA ASN A 214 16.20 4.07 -2.94
C ASN A 214 15.76 3.65 -1.54
N ASN A 215 14.46 3.69 -1.24
CA ASN A 215 13.93 3.21 0.04
C ASN A 215 14.03 1.69 0.14
N LEU A 216 13.77 0.93 -0.94
CA LEU A 216 13.99 -0.52 -0.99
C LEU A 216 15.47 -0.86 -0.75
N ARG A 217 16.40 -0.15 -1.41
CA ARG A 217 17.85 -0.33 -1.21
C ARG A 217 18.33 0.05 0.20
N LYS A 218 17.73 1.07 0.82
CA LYS A 218 18.03 1.44 2.21
C LYS A 218 17.50 0.39 3.18
N ALA A 219 16.29 -0.15 2.94
CA ALA A 219 15.73 -1.22 3.75
C ALA A 219 16.63 -2.44 3.75
N LEU A 220 17.13 -2.88 2.59
CA LEU A 220 18.11 -3.98 2.48
C LEU A 220 19.32 -3.76 3.40
N ARG A 221 19.90 -2.56 3.39
CA ARG A 221 21.05 -2.23 4.25
C ARG A 221 20.72 -2.27 5.74
N VAL A 222 19.54 -1.80 6.13
CA VAL A 222 19.09 -1.77 7.52
C VAL A 222 18.75 -3.18 8.02
N LEU A 223 18.21 -4.04 7.14
CA LEU A 223 17.80 -5.41 7.45
C LEU A 223 18.93 -6.43 7.39
N SER A 224 20.01 -6.16 6.66
CA SER A 224 21.16 -7.07 6.50
C SER A 224 21.67 -7.70 7.82
N PRO A 225 21.76 -7.00 8.97
CA PRO A 225 22.20 -7.60 10.22
C PRO A 225 21.13 -8.39 10.98
N VAL A 226 19.85 -8.34 10.60
CA VAL A 226 18.72 -8.89 11.39
C VAL A 226 17.85 -9.88 10.62
N MET A 227 17.89 -9.89 9.30
CA MET A 227 17.10 -10.77 8.43
C MET A 227 17.93 -11.95 7.95
N PRO A 228 17.37 -13.18 7.83
CA PRO A 228 18.05 -14.33 7.26
C PRO A 228 18.58 -14.02 5.85
N PRO A 229 19.79 -14.49 5.49
CA PRO A 229 20.37 -14.23 4.16
C PRO A 229 19.50 -14.69 2.98
N ALA A 230 18.75 -15.78 3.15
CA ALA A 230 17.85 -16.29 2.11
C ALA A 230 16.71 -15.28 1.84
N ASP A 231 16.04 -14.77 2.89
CA ASP A 231 14.96 -13.81 2.79
C ASP A 231 15.47 -12.47 2.24
N LEU A 232 16.66 -12.05 2.69
CA LEU A 232 17.31 -10.84 2.19
C LEU A 232 17.57 -10.94 0.68
N GLY A 233 18.01 -12.12 0.19
CA GLY A 233 18.21 -12.38 -1.24
C GLY A 233 16.91 -12.32 -2.05
N VAL A 234 15.82 -12.83 -1.51
CA VAL A 234 14.49 -12.72 -2.15
C VAL A 234 14.01 -11.26 -2.21
N PHE A 235 14.19 -10.51 -1.10
CA PHE A 235 13.81 -9.09 -1.06
C PHE A 235 14.67 -8.24 -2.01
N GLU A 236 15.98 -8.54 -2.14
CA GLU A 236 16.86 -7.88 -3.10
C GLU A 236 16.44 -8.16 -4.54
N SER A 237 16.13 -9.44 -4.86
CA SER A 237 15.65 -9.84 -6.17
C SER A 237 14.35 -9.14 -6.52
N PHE A 238 13.42 -9.01 -5.56
CA PHE A 238 12.18 -8.25 -5.73
C PHE A 238 12.45 -6.76 -5.97
N ALA A 239 13.36 -6.15 -5.21
CA ALA A 239 13.72 -4.74 -5.40
C ALA A 239 14.31 -4.46 -6.79
N ASN A 240 15.14 -5.38 -7.34
CA ASN A 240 15.67 -5.28 -8.69
C ASN A 240 14.56 -5.45 -9.74
N ARG A 241 13.66 -6.43 -9.54
CA ARG A 241 12.48 -6.60 -10.41
C ARG A 241 11.59 -5.36 -10.46
N CYS A 242 11.38 -4.66 -9.34
CA CYS A 242 10.63 -3.41 -9.33
C CYS A 242 11.27 -2.34 -10.24
N ILE A 243 12.60 -2.30 -10.34
CA ILE A 243 13.29 -1.37 -11.26
C ILE A 243 12.97 -1.70 -12.71
N GLU A 244 13.06 -2.99 -13.07
CA GLU A 244 12.76 -3.48 -14.42
C GLU A 244 11.28 -3.23 -14.78
N VAL A 245 10.36 -3.56 -13.87
CA VAL A 245 8.91 -3.35 -14.06
C VAL A 245 8.59 -1.86 -14.21
N LYS A 246 9.21 -0.95 -13.42
CA LYS A 246 8.99 0.50 -13.57
C LYS A 246 9.45 1.01 -14.92
N GLN A 247 10.61 0.54 -15.39
CA GLN A 247 11.11 0.91 -16.71
C GLN A 247 10.15 0.43 -17.80
N GLN A 248 9.72 -0.82 -17.75
CA GLN A 248 8.79 -1.38 -18.74
C GLN A 248 7.44 -0.64 -18.71
N ASP A 249 6.90 -0.33 -17.54
CA ASP A 249 5.64 0.40 -17.37
C ASP A 249 5.73 1.81 -18.00
N GLN A 250 6.85 2.50 -17.80
CA GLN A 250 7.11 3.81 -18.41
C GLN A 250 7.24 3.73 -19.95
N GLU A 251 7.88 2.67 -20.47
CA GLU A 251 7.96 2.43 -21.91
C GLU A 251 6.57 2.15 -22.48
N ASP A 252 5.76 1.30 -21.82
CA ASP A 252 4.40 0.98 -22.21
C ASP A 252 3.49 2.23 -22.20
N GLU A 253 3.60 3.11 -21.20
CA GLU A 253 2.89 4.39 -21.14
C GLU A 253 3.30 5.33 -22.28
N ALA A 254 4.59 5.42 -22.56
CA ALA A 254 5.11 6.25 -23.64
C ALA A 254 4.62 5.76 -25.02
N GLU A 255 4.50 4.44 -25.23
CA GLU A 255 3.95 3.86 -26.46
C GLU A 255 2.48 4.21 -26.68
N LEU A 256 1.69 4.35 -25.60
CA LEU A 256 0.26 4.68 -25.69
C LEU A 256 0.05 6.14 -26.14
N GLY A 257 0.93 7.06 -25.77
CA GLY A 257 0.83 8.49 -26.10
C GLY A 257 -0.46 9.12 -25.55
N ASP A 258 -1.04 10.05 -26.32
CA ASP A 258 -2.29 10.71 -25.91
C ASP A 258 -3.46 9.72 -25.92
N VAL A 259 -4.06 9.51 -24.76
CA VAL A 259 -5.20 8.62 -24.53
C VAL A 259 -6.50 9.43 -24.60
N PRO A 260 -7.53 8.98 -25.34
CA PRO A 260 -8.84 9.60 -25.35
C PRO A 260 -9.44 9.66 -23.94
N GLU A 261 -10.04 10.80 -23.57
CA GLU A 261 -10.63 11.03 -22.25
C GLU A 261 -11.71 9.99 -21.90
N GLU A 262 -12.47 9.52 -22.90
CA GLU A 262 -13.49 8.47 -22.73
C GLU A 262 -12.96 7.11 -22.28
N PHE A 263 -11.65 6.87 -22.42
CA PHE A 263 -10.99 5.63 -21.99
C PHE A 263 -10.42 5.71 -20.57
N LEU A 264 -10.44 6.92 -19.98
CA LEU A 264 -9.93 7.17 -18.62
C LEU A 264 -11.03 6.98 -17.57
N ASP A 265 -10.66 6.36 -16.47
CA ASP A 265 -11.51 6.27 -15.27
C ASP A 265 -11.72 7.68 -14.68
N GLU A 266 -12.98 8.09 -14.47
CA GLU A 266 -13.30 9.42 -13.94
C GLU A 266 -12.80 9.65 -12.49
N ILE A 267 -12.39 8.59 -11.77
CA ILE A 267 -11.91 8.67 -10.38
C ILE A 267 -10.39 8.69 -10.30
N THR A 268 -9.73 7.78 -11.05
CA THR A 268 -8.26 7.61 -10.99
C THR A 268 -7.53 8.30 -12.14
N ALA A 269 -8.22 8.63 -13.23
CA ALA A 269 -7.66 9.10 -14.49
C ALA A 269 -6.71 8.10 -15.19
N ASP A 270 -6.73 6.82 -14.78
CA ASP A 270 -6.03 5.74 -15.44
C ASP A 270 -6.86 5.17 -16.60
N ILE A 271 -6.20 4.51 -17.57
CA ILE A 271 -6.92 3.81 -18.64
C ILE A 271 -7.65 2.60 -18.06
N MET A 272 -8.97 2.57 -18.24
CA MET A 272 -9.81 1.47 -17.76
C MET A 272 -9.43 0.13 -18.39
N GLU A 273 -9.50 -0.94 -17.58
CA GLU A 273 -9.30 -2.31 -18.02
C GLU A 273 -10.62 -3.08 -18.12
N ASP A 274 -11.52 -2.84 -17.18
CA ASP A 274 -12.85 -3.44 -17.11
C ASP A 274 -13.91 -2.36 -16.84
N PRO A 275 -14.26 -1.53 -17.85
CA PRO A 275 -15.20 -0.44 -17.70
C PRO A 275 -16.60 -0.94 -17.31
N VAL A 276 -17.19 -0.32 -16.29
CA VAL A 276 -18.54 -0.60 -15.81
C VAL A 276 -19.33 0.69 -15.65
N ARG A 277 -20.61 0.61 -15.97
CA ARG A 277 -21.56 1.70 -15.82
C ARG A 277 -22.25 1.64 -14.47
N LEU A 278 -22.22 2.75 -13.76
CA LEU A 278 -22.87 2.93 -12.44
C LEU A 278 -24.35 3.31 -12.60
N PRO A 279 -25.16 3.23 -11.52
CA PRO A 279 -26.53 3.72 -11.51
C PRO A 279 -26.65 5.21 -11.87
N SER A 280 -25.64 6.04 -11.58
CA SER A 280 -25.55 7.44 -12.02
C SER A 280 -25.37 7.61 -13.53
N GLY A 281 -25.09 6.54 -14.28
CA GLY A 281 -24.73 6.58 -15.69
C GLY A 281 -23.25 6.84 -15.97
N LYS A 282 -22.45 7.12 -14.93
CA LYS A 282 -21.00 7.29 -15.03
C LYS A 282 -20.32 5.96 -15.31
N ILE A 283 -19.18 6.00 -16.03
CA ILE A 283 -18.37 4.84 -16.34
C ILE A 283 -17.06 4.96 -15.59
N VAL A 284 -16.68 3.88 -14.90
CA VAL A 284 -15.44 3.77 -14.13
C VAL A 284 -14.87 2.37 -14.28
N ASP A 285 -13.64 2.17 -13.88
CA ASP A 285 -13.05 0.83 -13.88
C ASP A 285 -13.63 -0.02 -12.73
N ARG A 286 -13.94 -1.29 -13.01
CA ARG A 286 -14.52 -2.21 -12.02
C ARG A 286 -13.70 -2.31 -10.75
N PRO A 287 -12.35 -2.48 -10.77
CA PRO A 287 -11.54 -2.50 -9.56
C PRO A 287 -11.68 -1.23 -8.72
N THR A 288 -11.77 -0.07 -9.37
CA THR A 288 -11.92 1.23 -8.69
C THR A 288 -13.22 1.31 -7.90
N ILE A 289 -14.35 0.98 -8.54
CA ILE A 289 -15.65 1.05 -7.87
C ILE A 289 -15.82 -0.10 -6.86
N CYS A 290 -15.37 -1.33 -7.15
CA CYS A 290 -15.43 -2.43 -6.20
C CYS A 290 -14.68 -2.07 -4.91
N ARG A 291 -13.51 -1.45 -5.02
CA ARG A 291 -12.75 -0.95 -3.88
C ARG A 291 -13.55 0.06 -3.04
N HIS A 292 -14.24 1.01 -3.69
CA HIS A 292 -15.10 1.97 -3.00
C HIS A 292 -16.24 1.25 -2.25
N LEU A 293 -16.90 0.31 -2.92
CA LEU A 293 -18.03 -0.44 -2.39
C LEU A 293 -17.67 -1.38 -1.21
N LEU A 294 -16.37 -1.69 -0.99
CA LEU A 294 -15.95 -2.40 0.21
C LEU A 294 -16.16 -1.60 1.49
N SER A 295 -16.13 -0.27 1.39
CA SER A 295 -16.25 0.64 2.53
C SER A 295 -17.58 1.38 2.57
N ASP A 296 -18.16 1.71 1.41
CA ASP A 296 -19.39 2.48 1.29
C ASP A 296 -20.23 1.95 0.10
N GLU A 297 -21.39 1.34 0.39
CA GLU A 297 -22.30 0.79 -0.63
C GLU A 297 -23.11 1.90 -1.34
N THR A 298 -22.42 2.98 -1.76
CA THR A 298 -23.02 4.10 -2.49
C THR A 298 -22.27 4.42 -3.78
N ASP A 299 -22.99 4.96 -4.75
CA ASP A 299 -22.41 5.52 -5.97
C ASP A 299 -21.69 6.83 -5.62
N PRO A 300 -20.36 6.95 -5.88
CA PRO A 300 -19.57 8.10 -5.45
C PRO A 300 -20.01 9.43 -6.08
N PHE A 301 -20.76 9.40 -7.19
CA PHE A 301 -21.19 10.60 -7.92
C PHE A 301 -22.53 11.15 -7.46
N ASN A 302 -23.47 10.28 -7.06
CA ASN A 302 -24.82 10.71 -6.66
C ASN A 302 -25.25 10.27 -5.26
N ARG A 303 -24.40 9.48 -4.55
CA ARG A 303 -24.62 8.93 -3.21
C ARG A 303 -25.86 8.02 -3.07
N GLN A 304 -26.42 7.55 -4.17
CA GLN A 304 -27.48 6.55 -4.15
C GLN A 304 -26.87 5.17 -3.84
N ARG A 305 -27.71 4.29 -3.30
CA ARG A 305 -27.27 2.93 -3.04
C ARG A 305 -26.72 2.28 -4.32
N CYS A 306 -25.52 1.72 -4.21
CA CYS A 306 -24.85 1.00 -5.27
C CYS A 306 -24.22 -0.28 -4.68
N THR A 307 -24.46 -1.40 -5.33
CA THR A 307 -23.82 -2.67 -4.98
C THR A 307 -23.13 -3.25 -6.20
N VAL A 308 -22.26 -4.23 -6.00
CA VAL A 308 -21.50 -4.86 -7.11
C VAL A 308 -22.44 -5.47 -8.16
N GLU A 309 -23.59 -5.99 -7.73
CA GLU A 309 -24.60 -6.59 -8.61
C GLU A 309 -25.32 -5.56 -9.50
N MET A 310 -25.25 -4.27 -9.16
CA MET A 310 -25.83 -3.16 -9.94
C MET A 310 -24.89 -2.62 -11.01
N LEU A 311 -23.63 -3.06 -11.03
CA LEU A 311 -22.64 -2.64 -12.02
C LEU A 311 -22.93 -3.29 -13.35
N VAL A 312 -23.09 -2.52 -14.42
CA VAL A 312 -23.33 -3.03 -15.76
C VAL A 312 -22.04 -2.96 -16.57
N PRO A 313 -21.48 -4.10 -17.04
CA PRO A 313 -20.29 -4.10 -17.91
C PRO A 313 -20.52 -3.28 -19.16
N ASP A 314 -19.51 -2.52 -19.58
CA ASP A 314 -19.50 -1.80 -20.85
C ASP A 314 -18.52 -2.52 -21.82
N ASP A 315 -18.99 -3.63 -22.38
CA ASP A 315 -18.17 -4.49 -23.24
C ASP A 315 -17.74 -3.77 -24.53
N GLU A 316 -18.60 -2.88 -25.08
CA GLU A 316 -18.27 -2.08 -26.28
C GLU A 316 -17.09 -1.14 -26.01
N LEU A 317 -17.12 -0.43 -24.88
CA LEU A 317 -16.02 0.44 -24.48
C LEU A 317 -14.75 -0.36 -24.20
N ARG A 318 -14.87 -1.52 -23.55
CA ARG A 318 -13.74 -2.44 -23.31
C ARG A 318 -13.06 -2.86 -24.60
N GLU A 319 -13.83 -3.27 -25.60
CA GLU A 319 -13.30 -3.64 -26.93
C GLU A 319 -12.58 -2.46 -27.62
N ARG A 320 -13.14 -1.26 -27.54
CA ARG A 320 -12.53 -0.03 -28.10
C ARG A 320 -11.22 0.31 -27.40
N ILE A 321 -11.14 0.21 -26.07
CA ILE A 321 -9.91 0.42 -25.32
C ILE A 321 -8.84 -0.61 -25.71
N GLN A 322 -9.22 -1.89 -25.82
CA GLN A 322 -8.30 -2.94 -26.25
C GLN A 322 -7.81 -2.76 -27.70
N ALA A 323 -8.67 -2.32 -28.59
CA ALA A 323 -8.29 -2.00 -29.97
C ALA A 323 -7.29 -0.84 -30.00
N PHE A 324 -7.56 0.25 -29.28
CA PHE A 324 -6.66 1.39 -29.14
C PHE A 324 -5.28 0.98 -28.61
N ARG A 325 -5.21 0.18 -27.53
CA ARG A 325 -3.94 -0.33 -26.99
C ARG A 325 -3.18 -1.16 -28.02
N ARG A 326 -3.86 -2.03 -28.78
CA ARG A 326 -3.22 -2.85 -29.84
C ARG A 326 -2.66 -2.00 -30.97
N GLU A 327 -3.42 -1.01 -31.45
CA GLU A 327 -3.00 -0.10 -32.53
C GLU A 327 -1.79 0.73 -32.14
N ARG A 328 -1.77 1.29 -30.90
CA ARG A 328 -0.66 2.09 -30.40
C ARG A 328 0.62 1.26 -30.25
N ARG A 329 0.53 0.07 -29.66
CA ARG A 329 1.67 -0.86 -29.57
C ARG A 329 2.19 -1.30 -30.95
N ALA A 330 1.31 -1.53 -31.92
CA ALA A 330 1.73 -1.86 -33.29
C ALA A 330 2.45 -0.68 -33.96
N ALA A 331 1.93 0.55 -33.79
CA ALA A 331 2.55 1.76 -34.33
C ALA A 331 3.95 2.02 -33.71
N ALA A 332 4.08 1.86 -32.37
CA ALA A 332 5.37 2.01 -31.69
C ALA A 332 6.41 0.99 -32.18
N ARG A 333 6.02 -0.29 -32.32
CA ARG A 333 6.90 -1.33 -32.87
C ARG A 333 7.35 -1.04 -34.28
N ASN A 334 6.46 -0.58 -35.15
CA ASN A 334 6.79 -0.22 -36.53
C ASN A 334 7.73 0.97 -36.59
N GLY A 335 7.46 2.02 -35.78
CA GLY A 335 8.34 3.19 -35.64
C GLY A 335 9.75 2.83 -35.14
N ALA A 336 9.84 1.94 -34.17
CA ALA A 336 11.13 1.45 -33.62
C ALA A 336 11.91 0.63 -34.69
N ALA A 337 11.19 -0.20 -35.49
CA ALA A 337 11.82 -0.96 -36.57
C ALA A 337 12.33 -0.04 -37.69
N ASP A 338 11.56 0.98 -38.07
CA ASP A 338 11.96 1.98 -39.08
C ASP A 338 13.16 2.80 -38.60
N ALA A 339 13.18 3.22 -37.31
CA ALA A 339 14.30 3.93 -36.69
C ALA A 339 15.58 3.07 -36.69
N ALA A 340 15.48 1.80 -36.28
CA ALA A 340 16.61 0.86 -36.28
C ALA A 340 17.15 0.60 -37.70
N ALA A 341 16.26 0.49 -38.70
CA ALA A 341 16.66 0.35 -40.09
C ALA A 341 17.38 1.60 -40.61
N ALA A 342 16.89 2.79 -40.25
CA ALA A 342 17.53 4.05 -40.61
C ALA A 342 18.91 4.21 -39.97
N GLU A 343 19.07 3.83 -38.71
CA GLU A 343 20.35 3.86 -37.96
C GLU A 343 21.35 2.85 -38.58
N ALA A 344 20.91 1.64 -38.89
CA ALA A 344 21.72 0.64 -39.58
C ALA A 344 22.18 1.13 -40.97
N ALA A 345 21.30 1.78 -41.74
CA ALA A 345 21.64 2.36 -43.04
C ALA A 345 22.63 3.50 -42.90
N ALA A 346 22.49 4.37 -41.88
CA ALA A 346 23.44 5.44 -41.60
C ALA A 346 24.82 4.92 -41.17
N ALA A 347 24.86 3.86 -40.35
CA ALA A 347 26.10 3.20 -39.94
C ALA A 347 26.82 2.56 -41.12
N ALA A 348 26.08 1.89 -42.04
CA ALA A 348 26.63 1.32 -43.25
C ALA A 348 27.19 2.36 -44.23
N ALA A 349 26.59 3.57 -44.27
CA ALA A 349 27.05 4.68 -45.10
C ALA A 349 28.30 5.39 -44.50
N ALA A 350 28.60 5.21 -43.22
CA ALA A 350 29.71 5.81 -42.51
C ALA A 350 31.00 4.94 -42.54
N GLU A 351 30.97 3.71 -43.09
CA GLU A 351 32.20 2.92 -43.25
C GLU A 351 33.10 3.57 -44.34
N PRO A 352 34.35 3.96 -43.98
CA PRO A 352 35.26 4.54 -44.95
C PRO A 352 35.60 3.51 -46.02
N MET A 353 35.42 3.88 -47.28
CA MET A 353 35.98 3.11 -48.43
C MET A 353 37.50 3.02 -48.20
N ILE A 354 37.97 1.90 -47.75
CA ILE A 354 39.40 1.56 -47.80
C ILE A 354 39.73 1.40 -49.28
N THR A 355 40.28 2.43 -49.87
CA THR A 355 40.91 2.36 -51.21
C THR A 355 42.30 1.80 -51.02
N ASP A 356 42.59 0.65 -51.65
CA ASP A 356 43.92 0.07 -51.83
C ASP A 356 44.84 1.02 -52.58
#